data_117a756a30b304015c03fdba281f42b3
#
_entry.id   117a756a30b304015c03fdba281f42b3
#
_cell.length_a   1.000
_cell.length_b   1.000
_cell.length_c   1.000
_cell.angle_alpha   90.00
_cell.angle_beta   90.00
_cell.angle_gamma   90.00
#
_symmetry.space_group_name_H-M   'P 1'
#
loop_
_entity.id
_entity.type
_entity.pdbx_description
1 polymer ?
#
loop_
_entity_poly.entity_id
_entity_poly.type
_entity_poly.pdbx_seq_one_letter_code
_entity_poly.pdbx_strand_id
1 'polypeptide(L)'
;MALNIKRPNGTEDVIPKNINKWHTVENIAKDVASMYGFKEIRIPTFENTELFQRSVGETTDVVQKEMYTVIAKETKFTLRPEGTAGTIRAMMQNGLLNEAMPQKVFYILSCFRHERPQAGRLREFHQFGVEMAGSSLPSADADIISMANDIINMLEIKNVELRINSIGCPKCRAEYHKALKAYFENKKDKLCDTCLSRLEKNPMRILDCKSPVCSEIAKDAPLILDYLCEECSDHFEKLKFYLDNLNIKYT
;
A
#
# COMPACT_ATOMS: atom_id res chain seq x y z
N MET A 1 1.65 44.82 -9.81
CA MET A 1 0.61 43.82 -10.20
C MET A 1 0.63 42.68 -9.20
N ALA A 2 -0.47 42.39 -8.52
CA ALA A 2 -0.53 41.23 -7.66
C ALA A 2 -0.54 39.97 -8.52
N LEU A 3 0.42 39.05 -8.29
CA LEU A 3 0.52 37.80 -9.01
C LEU A 3 -0.72 36.96 -8.65
N ASN A 4 -1.62 36.78 -9.60
CA ASN A 4 -2.86 36.00 -9.37
C ASN A 4 -2.64 34.49 -9.65
N ILE A 5 -1.41 34.01 -9.42
CA ILE A 5 -1.04 32.61 -9.60
C ILE A 5 -1.20 31.93 -8.25
N LYS A 6 -2.04 30.90 -8.20
CA LYS A 6 -2.25 30.07 -7.02
C LYS A 6 -1.59 28.71 -7.22
N ARG A 7 -1.31 28.01 -6.11
CA ARG A 7 -0.83 26.62 -6.15
C ARG A 7 -1.80 25.73 -6.92
N PRO A 8 -1.32 24.66 -7.58
CA PRO A 8 -2.18 23.70 -8.25
C PRO A 8 -3.18 23.07 -7.30
N ASN A 9 -4.37 22.75 -7.80
CA ASN A 9 -5.39 22.10 -6.99
C ASN A 9 -4.93 20.68 -6.57
N GLY A 10 -5.06 20.38 -5.28
CA GLY A 10 -4.61 19.11 -4.71
C GLY A 10 -3.14 19.10 -4.29
N THR A 11 -2.49 20.25 -4.22
CA THR A 11 -1.16 20.41 -3.60
C THR A 11 -1.24 21.32 -2.37
N GLU A 12 -0.25 21.26 -1.49
CA GLU A 12 -0.20 22.07 -0.28
C GLU A 12 1.21 22.59 -0.01
N ASP A 13 1.31 23.88 0.36
CA ASP A 13 2.57 24.48 0.80
C ASP A 13 2.78 24.18 2.28
N VAL A 14 3.91 23.61 2.64
CA VAL A 14 4.32 23.46 4.04
C VAL A 14 5.11 24.69 4.44
N ILE A 15 4.43 25.63 5.09
CA ILE A 15 5.01 26.92 5.51
C ILE A 15 5.70 26.81 6.87
N PRO A 16 6.59 27.82 7.26
CA PRO A 16 7.34 27.77 8.52
C PRO A 16 6.49 27.51 9.78
N LYS A 17 5.25 27.96 9.79
CA LYS A 17 4.31 27.73 10.90
C LYS A 17 4.01 26.23 11.12
N ASN A 18 4.05 25.41 10.08
CA ASN A 18 3.65 23.99 10.11
C ASN A 18 4.82 23.02 9.96
N ILE A 19 6.01 23.50 9.56
CA ILE A 19 7.15 22.62 9.23
C ILE A 19 7.62 21.76 10.42
N ASN A 20 7.50 22.26 11.64
CA ASN A 20 7.90 21.51 12.83
C ASN A 20 7.09 20.21 13.02
N LYS A 21 5.82 20.20 12.61
CA LYS A 21 4.99 18.97 12.66
C LYS A 21 5.50 17.92 11.67
N TRP A 22 5.96 18.35 10.51
CA TRP A 22 6.57 17.48 9.51
C TRP A 22 7.87 16.89 10.04
N HIS A 23 8.76 17.73 10.57
CA HIS A 23 10.02 17.27 11.16
C HIS A 23 9.78 16.26 12.30
N THR A 24 8.78 16.49 13.14
CA THR A 24 8.45 15.56 14.22
C THR A 24 8.07 14.20 13.66
N VAL A 25 7.15 14.14 12.70
CA VAL A 25 6.71 12.86 12.09
C VAL A 25 7.86 12.17 11.36
N GLU A 26 8.60 12.92 10.54
CA GLU A 26 9.72 12.37 9.77
C GLU A 26 10.84 11.85 10.67
N ASN A 27 11.22 12.59 11.72
CA ASN A 27 12.28 12.17 12.64
C ASN A 27 11.88 10.93 13.42
N ILE A 28 10.66 10.88 13.98
CA ILE A 28 10.17 9.68 14.68
C ILE A 28 10.17 8.48 13.73
N ALA A 29 9.66 8.63 12.50
CA ALA A 29 9.65 7.54 11.52
C ALA A 29 11.06 7.05 11.17
N LYS A 30 12.04 7.96 10.99
CA LYS A 30 13.45 7.64 10.74
C LYS A 30 14.10 6.94 11.91
N ASP A 31 13.91 7.45 13.12
CA ASP A 31 14.53 6.92 14.33
C ASP A 31 14.02 5.50 14.60
N VAL A 32 12.70 5.30 14.52
CA VAL A 32 12.10 3.97 14.69
C VAL A 32 12.57 3.01 13.61
N ALA A 33 12.54 3.40 12.33
CA ALA A 33 13.04 2.56 11.24
C ALA A 33 14.50 2.16 11.46
N SER A 34 15.34 3.09 11.94
CA SER A 34 16.75 2.81 12.27
C SER A 34 16.90 1.82 13.42
N MET A 35 16.06 1.91 14.46
CA MET A 35 16.06 0.94 15.58
C MET A 35 15.72 -0.48 15.10
N TYR A 36 14.85 -0.62 14.10
CA TYR A 36 14.53 -1.90 13.46
C TYR A 36 15.54 -2.34 12.39
N GLY A 37 16.66 -1.60 12.23
CA GLY A 37 17.75 -1.93 11.32
C GLY A 37 17.49 -1.56 9.85
N PHE A 38 16.50 -0.73 9.56
CA PHE A 38 16.26 -0.21 8.22
C PHE A 38 17.21 0.94 7.89
N LYS A 39 17.68 0.98 6.65
CA LYS A 39 18.57 2.03 6.12
C LYS A 39 17.81 2.92 5.14
N GLU A 40 18.08 4.23 5.18
CA GLU A 40 17.43 5.16 4.26
C GLU A 40 17.86 4.88 2.81
N ILE A 41 16.88 4.84 1.91
CA ILE A 41 17.08 4.83 0.46
C ILE A 41 16.33 5.99 -0.17
N ARG A 42 16.92 6.61 -1.20
CA ARG A 42 16.28 7.66 -2.00
C ARG A 42 16.24 7.24 -3.45
N ILE A 43 15.08 7.39 -4.06
CA ILE A 43 14.82 7.03 -5.45
C ILE A 43 14.41 8.28 -6.25
N PRO A 44 14.56 8.27 -7.59
CA PRO A 44 14.13 9.36 -8.45
C PRO A 44 12.64 9.68 -8.29
N THR A 45 12.28 10.95 -8.52
CA THR A 45 10.89 11.42 -8.47
C THR A 45 10.06 10.88 -9.64
N PHE A 46 10.69 10.54 -10.74
CA PHE A 46 10.05 9.96 -11.92
C PHE A 46 10.80 8.70 -12.39
N GLU A 47 10.08 7.79 -12.97
CA GLU A 47 10.58 6.51 -13.49
C GLU A 47 10.01 6.25 -14.87
N ASN A 48 10.53 5.25 -15.57
CA ASN A 48 9.89 4.74 -16.78
C ASN A 48 8.47 4.26 -16.48
N THR A 49 7.50 4.66 -17.29
CA THR A 49 6.08 4.35 -17.08
C THR A 49 5.82 2.84 -16.92
N GLU A 50 6.55 2.02 -17.65
CA GLU A 50 6.43 0.55 -17.63
C GLU A 50 6.70 -0.05 -16.25
N LEU A 51 7.56 0.58 -15.43
CA LEU A 51 7.83 0.11 -14.07
C LEU A 51 6.53 0.06 -13.25
N PHE A 52 5.74 1.12 -13.30
CA PHE A 52 4.50 1.18 -12.54
C PHE A 52 3.39 0.32 -13.15
N GLN A 53 3.30 0.24 -14.47
CA GLN A 53 2.34 -0.64 -15.14
C GLN A 53 2.54 -2.10 -14.72
N ARG A 54 3.79 -2.55 -14.66
CA ARG A 54 4.13 -3.92 -14.27
C ARG A 54 3.93 -4.18 -12.78
N SER A 55 4.31 -3.26 -11.89
CA SER A 55 4.35 -3.50 -10.45
C SER A 55 3.04 -3.22 -9.75
N VAL A 56 2.35 -2.13 -10.11
CA VAL A 56 1.06 -1.73 -9.51
C VAL A 56 -0.11 -2.51 -10.15
N GLY A 57 0.08 -2.96 -11.40
CA GLY A 57 -0.90 -3.72 -12.17
C GLY A 57 -1.75 -2.84 -13.08
N GLU A 58 -1.78 -3.22 -14.36
CA GLU A 58 -2.43 -2.49 -15.45
C GLU A 58 -3.93 -2.23 -15.23
N THR A 59 -4.60 -3.05 -14.43
CA THR A 59 -6.04 -2.96 -14.15
C THR A 59 -6.39 -2.07 -12.96
N THR A 60 -5.38 -1.48 -12.29
CA THR A 60 -5.62 -0.61 -11.13
C THR A 60 -6.04 0.80 -11.57
N ASP A 61 -6.89 1.46 -10.76
CA ASP A 61 -7.28 2.85 -11.04
C ASP A 61 -6.06 3.78 -11.06
N VAL A 62 -5.07 3.51 -10.23
CA VAL A 62 -3.80 4.25 -10.18
C VAL A 62 -3.13 4.25 -11.55
N VAL A 63 -2.95 3.07 -12.17
CA VAL A 63 -2.29 2.95 -13.48
C VAL A 63 -3.16 3.49 -14.61
N GLN A 64 -4.47 3.27 -14.55
CA GLN A 64 -5.36 3.64 -15.65
C GLN A 64 -5.72 5.13 -15.69
N LYS A 65 -5.80 5.81 -14.53
CA LYS A 65 -6.41 7.14 -14.44
C LYS A 65 -5.64 8.15 -13.60
N GLU A 66 -4.75 7.70 -12.71
CA GLU A 66 -4.21 8.57 -11.67
C GLU A 66 -2.71 8.89 -11.84
N MET A 67 -2.02 8.27 -12.79
CA MET A 67 -0.62 8.56 -13.04
C MET A 67 -0.42 9.88 -13.79
N TYR A 68 0.56 10.67 -13.34
CA TYR A 68 1.08 11.81 -14.08
C TYR A 68 2.19 11.34 -15.03
N THR A 69 1.84 11.13 -16.29
CA THR A 69 2.79 10.68 -17.31
C THR A 69 3.19 11.83 -18.22
N VAL A 70 4.47 12.02 -18.39
CA VAL A 70 5.09 12.99 -19.29
C VAL A 70 5.69 12.24 -20.48
N ILE A 71 5.42 12.73 -21.68
CA ILE A 71 6.00 12.21 -22.92
C ILE A 71 7.05 13.22 -23.39
N ALA A 72 8.32 12.79 -23.37
CA ALA A 72 9.45 13.57 -23.87
C ALA A 72 10.07 12.84 -25.06
N LYS A 73 9.83 13.34 -26.28
CA LYS A 73 10.18 12.67 -27.54
C LYS A 73 9.55 11.27 -27.59
N GLU A 74 10.37 10.23 -27.61
CA GLU A 74 9.93 8.81 -27.65
C GLU A 74 9.82 8.16 -26.26
N THR A 75 10.23 8.87 -25.20
CA THR A 75 10.31 8.31 -23.85
C THR A 75 9.10 8.75 -23.02
N LYS A 76 8.52 7.81 -22.28
CA LYS A 76 7.42 8.05 -21.34
C LYS A 76 7.93 7.92 -19.91
N PHE A 77 7.80 9.00 -19.15
CA PHE A 77 8.13 9.04 -17.73
C PHE A 77 6.88 9.29 -16.91
N THR A 78 6.82 8.68 -15.75
CA THR A 78 5.71 8.87 -14.81
C THR A 78 6.24 9.36 -13.48
N LEU A 79 5.62 10.42 -12.93
CA LEU A 79 5.86 10.81 -11.54
C LEU A 79 5.42 9.66 -10.64
N ARG A 80 6.27 9.27 -9.71
CA ARG A 80 6.01 8.10 -8.84
C ARG A 80 4.67 8.23 -8.09
N PRO A 81 3.73 7.30 -8.29
CA PRO A 81 2.46 7.27 -7.57
C PRO A 81 2.58 6.56 -6.21
N GLU A 82 3.71 5.90 -5.94
CA GLU A 82 4.07 5.18 -4.71
C GLU A 82 5.59 4.93 -4.69
N GLY A 83 6.12 4.46 -3.56
CA GLY A 83 7.55 4.29 -3.37
C GLY A 83 8.09 2.88 -3.64
N THR A 84 7.26 1.83 -3.50
CA THR A 84 7.70 0.43 -3.51
C THR A 84 8.37 0.02 -4.82
N ALA A 85 7.73 0.27 -5.96
CA ALA A 85 8.23 -0.14 -7.27
C ALA A 85 9.63 0.44 -7.58
N GLY A 86 9.79 1.76 -7.36
CA GLY A 86 11.08 2.42 -7.56
C GLY A 86 12.14 1.94 -6.57
N THR A 87 11.76 1.67 -5.33
CA THR A 87 12.67 1.15 -4.30
C THR A 87 13.16 -0.25 -4.65
N ILE A 88 12.27 -1.16 -5.00
CA ILE A 88 12.65 -2.53 -5.41
C ILE A 88 13.51 -2.49 -6.68
N ARG A 89 13.16 -1.68 -7.68
CA ARG A 89 14.01 -1.46 -8.87
C ARG A 89 15.41 -0.98 -8.46
N ALA A 90 15.50 0.00 -7.54
CA ALA A 90 16.78 0.53 -7.08
C ALA A 90 17.60 -0.54 -6.33
N MET A 91 16.99 -1.34 -5.46
CA MET A 91 17.64 -2.45 -4.77
C MET A 91 18.20 -3.48 -5.76
N MET A 92 17.43 -3.86 -6.76
CA MET A 92 17.86 -4.80 -7.82
C MET A 92 19.00 -4.22 -8.65
N GLN A 93 18.83 -2.99 -9.15
CA GLN A 93 19.80 -2.36 -10.04
C GLN A 93 21.16 -2.12 -9.39
N ASN A 94 21.19 -1.84 -8.08
CA ASN A 94 22.42 -1.60 -7.33
C ASN A 94 22.95 -2.86 -6.62
N GLY A 95 22.38 -4.03 -6.88
CA GLY A 95 22.89 -5.31 -6.39
C GLY A 95 22.64 -5.56 -4.91
N LEU A 96 21.81 -4.76 -4.22
CA LEU A 96 21.53 -4.94 -2.79
C LEU A 96 20.91 -6.31 -2.49
N LEU A 97 20.18 -6.88 -3.44
CA LEU A 97 19.58 -8.21 -3.29
C LEU A 97 20.61 -9.37 -3.43
N ASN A 98 21.87 -9.07 -3.78
CA ASN A 98 22.97 -10.02 -3.80
C ASN A 98 23.81 -10.00 -2.52
N GLU A 99 23.50 -9.09 -1.60
CA GLU A 99 24.16 -8.97 -0.31
C GLU A 99 23.50 -9.86 0.75
N ALA A 100 23.98 -9.75 2.00
CA ALA A 100 23.40 -10.51 3.13
C ALA A 100 21.92 -10.17 3.35
N MET A 101 21.08 -11.19 3.47
CA MET A 101 19.65 -11.06 3.68
C MET A 101 19.26 -11.20 5.17
N PRO A 102 18.17 -10.58 5.60
CA PRO A 102 17.24 -9.74 4.84
C PRO A 102 17.79 -8.33 4.59
N GLN A 103 17.52 -7.74 3.42
CA GLN A 103 17.75 -6.33 3.17
C GLN A 103 16.56 -5.51 3.67
N LYS A 104 16.83 -4.48 4.47
CA LYS A 104 15.84 -3.61 5.10
C LYS A 104 16.11 -2.16 4.70
N VAL A 105 15.20 -1.54 3.96
CA VAL A 105 15.31 -0.14 3.56
C VAL A 105 14.03 0.64 3.88
N PHE A 106 14.17 1.94 4.17
CA PHE A 106 13.04 2.84 4.34
C PHE A 106 13.22 4.10 3.48
N TYR A 107 12.10 4.76 3.18
CA TYR A 107 12.08 6.01 2.45
C TYR A 107 11.04 6.99 2.99
N ILE A 108 11.27 8.28 2.78
CA ILE A 108 10.26 9.34 2.91
C ILE A 108 10.25 10.09 1.59
N LEU A 109 9.14 10.04 0.88
CA LEU A 109 9.04 10.51 -0.50
C LEU A 109 7.75 11.27 -0.75
N SER A 110 7.83 12.34 -1.59
CA SER A 110 6.64 12.88 -2.25
C SER A 110 6.17 11.91 -3.32
N CYS A 111 4.88 11.63 -3.34
CA CYS A 111 4.21 10.81 -4.35
C CYS A 111 3.10 11.61 -5.03
N PHE A 112 2.70 11.20 -6.25
CA PHE A 112 1.83 11.98 -7.09
C PHE A 112 0.72 11.12 -7.69
N ARG A 113 -0.55 11.49 -7.44
CA ARG A 113 -1.72 10.83 -8.02
C ARG A 113 -2.75 11.85 -8.50
N HIS A 114 -3.20 11.72 -9.75
CA HIS A 114 -4.22 12.58 -10.32
C HIS A 114 -5.62 12.12 -9.90
N GLU A 115 -5.85 12.06 -8.59
CA GLU A 115 -7.16 11.76 -8.07
C GLU A 115 -7.96 13.03 -7.72
N ARG A 116 -9.27 12.87 -7.46
CA ARG A 116 -10.11 13.98 -7.02
C ARG A 116 -9.70 14.39 -5.61
N PRO A 117 -9.20 15.63 -5.42
CA PRO A 117 -8.76 16.09 -4.10
C PRO A 117 -9.92 16.12 -3.11
N GLN A 118 -9.65 15.66 -1.89
CA GLN A 118 -10.58 15.73 -0.75
C GLN A 118 -9.77 15.79 0.56
N ALA A 119 -10.44 15.94 1.69
CA ALA A 119 -9.76 15.93 2.99
C ALA A 119 -8.95 14.63 3.16
N GLY A 120 -7.65 14.77 3.44
CA GLY A 120 -6.73 13.65 3.59
C GLY A 120 -6.29 12.98 2.28
N ARG A 121 -6.71 13.48 1.10
CA ARG A 121 -6.25 13.00 -0.21
C ARG A 121 -5.84 14.16 -1.09
N LEU A 122 -4.56 14.29 -1.27
CA LEU A 122 -3.92 15.29 -2.13
C LEU A 122 -3.37 14.64 -3.40
N ARG A 123 -3.10 15.44 -4.41
CA ARG A 123 -2.43 15.00 -5.65
C ARG A 123 -0.93 14.88 -5.49
N GLU A 124 -0.35 15.68 -4.60
CA GLU A 124 0.98 15.48 -4.05
C GLU A 124 0.82 15.15 -2.58
N PHE A 125 1.36 14.03 -2.16
CA PHE A 125 1.32 13.53 -0.79
C PHE A 125 2.65 12.88 -0.43
N HIS A 126 2.91 12.70 0.87
CA HIS A 126 4.14 12.08 1.33
C HIS A 126 3.86 10.66 1.82
N GLN A 127 4.78 9.78 1.51
CA GLN A 127 4.81 8.41 2.04
C GLN A 127 6.09 8.21 2.85
N PHE A 128 5.95 7.76 4.07
CA PHE A 128 6.95 6.94 4.72
C PHE A 128 6.66 5.49 4.34
N GLY A 129 7.65 4.77 3.87
CA GLY A 129 7.53 3.36 3.50
C GLY A 129 8.77 2.58 3.87
N VAL A 130 8.59 1.29 4.05
CA VAL A 130 9.66 0.34 4.34
C VAL A 130 9.53 -0.86 3.43
N GLU A 131 10.68 -1.38 2.99
CA GLU A 131 10.74 -2.60 2.19
C GLU A 131 11.72 -3.57 2.87
N MET A 132 11.25 -4.79 3.10
CA MET A 132 12.09 -5.90 3.57
C MET A 132 12.12 -6.98 2.51
N ALA A 133 13.30 -7.30 2.00
CA ALA A 133 13.49 -8.33 0.99
C ALA A 133 14.33 -9.47 1.54
N GLY A 134 14.03 -10.71 1.12
CA GLY A 134 14.82 -11.90 1.45
C GLY A 134 14.39 -12.63 2.71
N SER A 135 13.21 -12.34 3.27
CA SER A 135 12.60 -13.13 4.33
C SER A 135 11.16 -13.47 3.99
N SER A 136 10.79 -14.72 4.19
CA SER A 136 9.41 -15.23 4.11
C SER A 136 8.87 -15.66 5.47
N LEU A 137 9.55 -15.29 6.56
CA LEU A 137 9.19 -15.71 7.91
C LEU A 137 8.09 -14.82 8.49
N PRO A 138 7.16 -15.37 9.30
CA PRO A 138 6.13 -14.59 10.00
C PRO A 138 6.72 -13.51 10.93
N SER A 139 7.95 -13.70 11.42
CA SER A 139 8.65 -12.70 12.21
C SER A 139 8.98 -11.43 11.42
N ALA A 140 9.16 -11.52 10.09
CA ALA A 140 9.36 -10.35 9.25
C ALA A 140 8.09 -9.46 9.20
N ASP A 141 6.91 -10.09 9.08
CA ASP A 141 5.64 -9.37 9.14
C ASP A 141 5.42 -8.76 10.54
N ALA A 142 5.76 -9.50 11.60
CA ALA A 142 5.68 -9.01 12.98
C ALA A 142 6.60 -7.79 13.20
N ASP A 143 7.83 -7.79 12.68
CA ASP A 143 8.76 -6.64 12.72
C ASP A 143 8.13 -5.39 12.10
N ILE A 144 7.53 -5.51 10.89
CA ILE A 144 6.90 -4.38 10.20
C ILE A 144 5.70 -3.85 10.96
N ILE A 145 4.84 -4.73 11.47
CA ILE A 145 3.66 -4.36 12.25
C ILE A 145 4.09 -3.68 13.56
N SER A 146 5.08 -4.24 14.25
CA SER A 146 5.60 -3.66 15.49
C SER A 146 6.19 -2.28 15.27
N MET A 147 6.97 -2.11 14.21
CA MET A 147 7.54 -0.81 13.84
C MET A 147 6.44 0.23 13.56
N ALA A 148 5.39 -0.15 12.82
CA ALA A 148 4.27 0.74 12.57
C ALA A 148 3.54 1.12 13.88
N ASN A 149 3.34 0.14 14.79
CA ASN A 149 2.76 0.37 16.10
C ASN A 149 3.61 1.32 16.95
N ASP A 150 4.92 1.16 16.95
CA ASP A 150 5.84 2.03 17.69
C ASP A 150 5.84 3.47 17.16
N ILE A 151 5.82 3.66 15.84
CA ILE A 151 5.69 4.99 15.23
C ILE A 151 4.38 5.67 15.68
N ILE A 152 3.26 4.94 15.63
CA ILE A 152 1.94 5.46 16.04
C ILE A 152 1.95 5.84 17.52
N ASN A 153 2.54 5.00 18.38
CA ASN A 153 2.64 5.24 19.81
C ASN A 153 3.53 6.45 20.12
N MET A 154 4.71 6.56 19.47
CA MET A 154 5.62 7.70 19.66
C MET A 154 5.04 9.01 19.13
N LEU A 155 4.15 8.96 18.12
CA LEU A 155 3.37 10.11 17.66
C LEU A 155 2.17 10.42 18.55
N GLU A 156 1.93 9.65 19.61
CA GLU A 156 0.81 9.77 20.54
C GLU A 156 -0.57 9.74 19.83
N ILE A 157 -0.67 9.03 18.69
CA ILE A 157 -1.93 8.88 17.95
C ILE A 157 -2.82 7.90 18.72
N LYS A 158 -3.98 8.38 19.18
CA LYS A 158 -4.92 7.59 19.97
C LYS A 158 -6.05 7.02 19.12
N ASN A 159 -6.77 6.04 19.66
CA ASN A 159 -7.92 5.39 19.02
C ASN A 159 -7.58 4.71 17.69
N VAL A 160 -6.41 4.07 17.64
CA VAL A 160 -5.97 3.26 16.51
C VAL A 160 -6.36 1.81 16.76
N GLU A 161 -6.90 1.14 15.76
CA GLU A 161 -7.20 -0.27 15.74
C GLU A 161 -6.31 -0.95 14.68
N LEU A 162 -5.55 -1.97 15.09
CA LEU A 162 -4.80 -2.81 14.17
C LEU A 162 -5.72 -3.94 13.67
N ARG A 163 -5.92 -4.01 12.38
CA ARG A 163 -6.62 -5.14 11.73
C ARG A 163 -5.63 -5.90 10.88
N ILE A 164 -5.58 -7.21 11.08
CA ILE A 164 -4.68 -8.08 10.33
C ILE A 164 -5.48 -9.04 9.45
N ASN A 165 -4.87 -9.42 8.32
CA ASN A 165 -5.46 -10.40 7.40
C ASN A 165 -4.33 -11.10 6.65
N SER A 166 -4.65 -12.21 5.99
CA SER A 166 -3.75 -12.90 5.06
C SER A 166 -4.27 -12.77 3.64
N ILE A 167 -3.39 -12.54 2.68
CA ILE A 167 -3.73 -12.62 1.26
C ILE A 167 -3.55 -14.03 0.67
N GLY A 168 -3.02 -14.96 1.47
CA GLY A 168 -2.72 -16.32 1.06
C GLY A 168 -1.69 -16.43 -0.08
N CYS A 169 -1.31 -17.65 -0.41
CA CYS A 169 -0.46 -17.95 -1.56
C CYS A 169 -1.28 -18.02 -2.88
N PRO A 170 -0.67 -18.23 -4.04
CA PRO A 170 -1.41 -18.38 -5.30
C PRO A 170 -2.48 -19.48 -5.29
N LYS A 171 -2.26 -20.59 -4.57
CA LYS A 171 -3.27 -21.66 -4.41
C LYS A 171 -4.49 -21.16 -3.63
N CYS A 172 -4.26 -20.54 -2.47
CA CYS A 172 -5.34 -19.98 -1.63
C CYS A 172 -6.15 -18.95 -2.42
N ARG A 173 -5.47 -18.04 -3.12
CA ARG A 173 -6.14 -17.02 -3.94
C ARG A 173 -6.96 -17.61 -5.08
N ALA A 174 -6.49 -18.67 -5.72
CA ALA A 174 -7.24 -19.33 -6.79
C ALA A 174 -8.57 -19.92 -6.27
N GLU A 175 -8.53 -20.60 -5.14
CA GLU A 175 -9.75 -21.16 -4.52
C GLU A 175 -10.69 -20.07 -3.99
N TYR A 176 -10.13 -19.06 -3.35
CA TYR A 176 -10.89 -17.91 -2.87
C TYR A 176 -11.57 -17.13 -4.02
N HIS A 177 -10.87 -16.92 -5.14
CA HIS A 177 -11.44 -16.30 -6.33
C HIS A 177 -12.64 -17.08 -6.89
N LYS A 178 -12.54 -18.42 -6.92
CA LYS A 178 -13.68 -19.28 -7.34
C LYS A 178 -14.88 -19.08 -6.41
N ALA A 179 -14.64 -19.10 -5.10
CA ALA A 179 -15.69 -18.92 -4.10
C ALA A 179 -16.34 -17.53 -4.21
N LEU A 180 -15.54 -16.47 -4.32
CA LEU A 180 -16.04 -15.11 -4.52
C LEU A 180 -16.84 -14.97 -5.82
N LYS A 181 -16.33 -15.53 -6.92
CA LYS A 181 -17.03 -15.49 -8.19
C LYS A 181 -18.39 -16.17 -8.08
N ALA A 182 -18.44 -17.38 -7.53
CA ALA A 182 -19.70 -18.11 -7.31
C ALA A 182 -20.68 -17.34 -6.40
N TYR A 183 -20.17 -16.75 -5.32
CA TYR A 183 -20.97 -15.95 -4.40
C TYR A 183 -21.62 -14.73 -5.09
N PHE A 184 -20.85 -13.96 -5.85
CA PHE A 184 -21.34 -12.75 -6.52
C PHE A 184 -22.17 -13.07 -7.77
N GLU A 185 -21.92 -14.18 -8.47
CA GLU A 185 -22.76 -14.62 -9.59
C GLU A 185 -24.20 -14.88 -9.16
N ASN A 186 -24.41 -15.49 -7.98
CA ASN A 186 -25.74 -15.69 -7.41
C ASN A 186 -26.47 -14.38 -7.05
N LYS A 187 -25.77 -13.24 -7.08
CA LYS A 187 -26.30 -11.90 -6.73
C LYS A 187 -26.11 -10.89 -7.86
N LYS A 188 -25.81 -11.38 -9.04
CA LYS A 188 -25.44 -10.59 -10.24
C LYS A 188 -26.45 -9.49 -10.55
N ASP A 189 -27.74 -9.77 -10.43
CA ASP A 189 -28.82 -8.83 -10.74
C ASP A 189 -28.85 -7.60 -9.81
N LYS A 190 -28.15 -7.64 -8.70
CA LYS A 190 -28.07 -6.56 -7.69
C LYS A 190 -26.77 -5.78 -7.76
N LEU A 191 -25.81 -6.23 -8.57
CA LEU A 191 -24.51 -5.56 -8.70
C LEU A 191 -24.59 -4.35 -9.63
N CYS A 192 -23.82 -3.30 -9.32
CA CYS A 192 -23.66 -2.16 -10.23
C CYS A 192 -22.80 -2.54 -11.44
N ASP A 193 -22.92 -1.78 -12.56
CA ASP A 193 -22.21 -2.04 -13.82
C ASP A 193 -20.71 -2.23 -13.65
N THR A 194 -20.08 -1.41 -12.78
CA THR A 194 -18.66 -1.54 -12.46
C THR A 194 -18.36 -2.89 -11.81
N CYS A 195 -19.22 -3.37 -10.91
CA CYS A 195 -19.03 -4.66 -10.24
C CYS A 195 -19.33 -5.84 -11.18
N LEU A 196 -20.24 -5.69 -12.12
CA LEU A 196 -20.44 -6.69 -13.18
C LEU A 196 -19.17 -6.88 -14.02
N SER A 197 -18.50 -5.79 -14.41
CA SER A 197 -17.21 -5.87 -15.10
C SER A 197 -16.08 -6.45 -14.21
N ARG A 198 -16.09 -6.15 -12.91
CA ARG A 198 -15.13 -6.67 -11.94
C ARG A 198 -15.33 -8.16 -11.67
N LEU A 199 -16.55 -8.64 -11.72
CA LEU A 199 -16.88 -10.05 -11.50
C LEU A 199 -16.14 -10.97 -12.48
N GLU A 200 -15.99 -10.53 -13.73
CA GLU A 200 -15.27 -11.29 -14.76
C GLU A 200 -13.74 -11.14 -14.66
N LYS A 201 -13.26 -9.93 -14.30
CA LYS A 201 -11.83 -9.61 -14.33
C LYS A 201 -11.12 -9.86 -13.00
N ASN A 202 -11.72 -9.40 -11.90
CA ASN A 202 -11.16 -9.51 -10.54
C ASN A 202 -12.29 -9.34 -9.51
N PRO A 203 -12.95 -10.42 -9.07
CA PRO A 203 -14.06 -10.37 -8.13
C PRO A 203 -13.67 -9.79 -6.76
N MET A 204 -12.40 -9.88 -6.33
CA MET A 204 -11.95 -9.26 -5.07
C MET A 204 -12.21 -7.75 -5.04
N ARG A 205 -12.19 -7.07 -6.18
CA ARG A 205 -12.46 -5.63 -6.26
C ARG A 205 -13.92 -5.25 -6.00
N ILE A 206 -14.82 -6.23 -5.97
CA ILE A 206 -16.22 -5.99 -5.59
C ILE A 206 -16.31 -5.69 -4.10
N LEU A 207 -15.44 -6.29 -3.28
CA LEU A 207 -15.37 -6.05 -1.84
C LEU A 207 -15.13 -4.56 -1.49
N ASP A 208 -14.41 -3.84 -2.35
CA ASP A 208 -14.09 -2.42 -2.19
C ASP A 208 -15.11 -1.48 -2.86
N CYS A 209 -16.26 -1.98 -3.28
CA CYS A 209 -17.23 -1.18 -3.98
C CYS A 209 -17.90 -0.16 -3.04
N LYS A 210 -17.94 1.10 -3.48
CA LYS A 210 -18.55 2.20 -2.73
C LYS A 210 -20.07 2.32 -2.93
N SER A 211 -20.66 1.55 -3.86
CA SER A 211 -22.10 1.50 -4.02
C SER A 211 -22.75 0.88 -2.78
N PRO A 212 -23.75 1.51 -2.15
CA PRO A 212 -24.38 1.01 -0.93
C PRO A 212 -24.88 -0.44 -1.08
N VAL A 213 -25.50 -0.77 -2.21
CA VAL A 213 -26.01 -2.12 -2.48
C VAL A 213 -24.89 -3.14 -2.60
N CYS A 214 -23.84 -2.84 -3.38
CA CYS A 214 -22.71 -3.77 -3.53
C CYS A 214 -21.93 -3.92 -2.22
N SER A 215 -21.76 -2.84 -1.45
CA SER A 215 -21.10 -2.86 -0.15
C SER A 215 -21.87 -3.72 0.87
N GLU A 216 -23.20 -3.65 0.86
CA GLU A 216 -24.04 -4.49 1.72
C GLU A 216 -23.91 -5.98 1.35
N ILE A 217 -23.97 -6.28 0.05
CA ILE A 217 -23.78 -7.64 -0.45
C ILE A 217 -22.38 -8.17 -0.09
N ALA A 218 -21.36 -7.32 -0.10
CA ALA A 218 -19.98 -7.70 0.18
C ALA A 218 -19.71 -8.06 1.65
N LYS A 219 -20.56 -7.63 2.59
CA LYS A 219 -20.39 -7.95 4.02
C LYS A 219 -20.48 -9.45 4.32
N ASP A 220 -21.32 -10.17 3.59
CA ASP A 220 -21.53 -11.60 3.76
C ASP A 220 -20.70 -12.44 2.79
N ALA A 221 -19.73 -11.82 2.09
CA ALA A 221 -18.88 -12.54 1.16
C ALA A 221 -17.92 -13.47 1.91
N PRO A 222 -17.52 -14.60 1.28
CA PRO A 222 -16.52 -15.48 1.86
C PRO A 222 -15.26 -14.73 2.28
N LEU A 223 -14.63 -15.13 3.39
CA LEU A 223 -13.38 -14.58 3.87
C LEU A 223 -12.20 -15.39 3.32
N ILE A 224 -11.11 -14.72 2.96
CA ILE A 224 -9.91 -15.43 2.47
C ILE A 224 -9.30 -16.35 3.52
N LEU A 225 -9.48 -16.06 4.80
CA LEU A 225 -8.97 -16.89 5.90
C LEU A 225 -9.54 -18.31 5.88
N ASP A 226 -10.77 -18.51 5.36
CA ASP A 226 -11.41 -19.81 5.22
C ASP A 226 -10.83 -20.65 4.07
N TYR A 227 -9.98 -20.06 3.24
CA TYR A 227 -9.38 -20.67 2.03
C TYR A 227 -7.86 -20.76 2.11
N LEU A 228 -7.27 -20.54 3.29
CA LEU A 228 -5.83 -20.69 3.47
C LEU A 228 -5.43 -22.16 3.41
N CYS A 229 -4.33 -22.45 2.73
CA CYS A 229 -3.69 -23.76 2.84
C CYS A 229 -2.97 -23.86 4.21
N GLU A 230 -2.58 -25.05 4.61
CA GLU A 230 -1.93 -25.33 5.88
C GLU A 230 -0.72 -24.42 6.13
N GLU A 231 0.17 -24.26 5.14
CA GLU A 231 1.35 -23.40 5.23
C GLU A 231 0.98 -21.93 5.49
N CYS A 232 -0.04 -21.39 4.78
CA CYS A 232 -0.48 -20.00 4.97
C CYS A 232 -1.23 -19.81 6.28
N SER A 233 -1.97 -20.83 6.74
CA SER A 233 -2.62 -20.83 8.04
C SER A 233 -1.59 -20.83 9.15
N ASP A 234 -0.60 -21.72 9.10
CA ASP A 234 0.50 -21.79 10.07
C ASP A 234 1.30 -20.47 10.12
N HIS A 235 1.56 -19.86 8.97
CA HIS A 235 2.22 -18.55 8.90
C HIS A 235 1.41 -17.49 9.65
N PHE A 236 0.11 -17.44 9.39
CA PHE A 236 -0.78 -16.45 10.01
C PHE A 236 -0.93 -16.68 11.53
N GLU A 237 -1.03 -17.94 11.99
CA GLU A 237 -1.05 -18.27 13.41
C GLU A 237 0.26 -17.90 14.10
N LYS A 238 1.43 -18.14 13.45
CA LYS A 238 2.74 -17.71 13.99
C LYS A 238 2.85 -16.19 14.06
N LEU A 239 2.32 -15.46 13.08
CA LEU A 239 2.27 -14.00 13.15
C LEU A 239 1.47 -13.55 14.38
N LYS A 240 0.27 -14.09 14.59
CA LYS A 240 -0.56 -13.80 15.76
C LYS A 240 0.19 -14.10 17.07
N PHE A 241 0.84 -15.26 17.14
CA PHE A 241 1.67 -15.63 18.29
C PHE A 241 2.78 -14.58 18.59
N TYR A 242 3.46 -14.05 17.57
CA TYR A 242 4.45 -12.99 17.78
C TYR A 242 3.82 -11.70 18.27
N LEU A 243 2.71 -11.27 17.69
CA LEU A 243 2.00 -10.06 18.12
C LEU A 243 1.48 -10.17 19.56
N ASP A 244 0.96 -11.33 19.96
CA ASP A 244 0.51 -11.61 21.32
C ASP A 244 1.67 -11.51 22.32
N ASN A 245 2.84 -12.08 22.01
CA ASN A 245 4.03 -11.99 22.85
C ASN A 245 4.59 -10.56 22.96
N LEU A 246 4.36 -9.74 21.95
CA LEU A 246 4.71 -8.32 21.94
C LEU A 246 3.62 -7.42 22.58
N ASN A 247 2.53 -8.02 23.08
CA ASN A 247 1.37 -7.33 23.64
C ASN A 247 0.73 -6.33 22.64
N ILE A 248 0.82 -6.59 21.35
CA ILE A 248 0.19 -5.78 20.28
C ILE A 248 -1.21 -6.35 20.04
N LYS A 249 -2.23 -5.54 20.37
CA LYS A 249 -3.63 -5.92 20.15
C LYS A 249 -4.00 -5.79 18.68
N TYR A 250 -4.76 -6.76 18.17
CA TYR A 250 -5.26 -6.78 16.78
C TYR A 250 -6.67 -7.39 16.72
N THR A 251 -7.35 -7.18 15.58
CA THR A 251 -8.64 -7.78 15.23
C THR A 251 -8.59 -8.39 13.83
#